data_436d2155fb99ef6848b4f1886470a31a
#
_entry.id   436d2155fb99ef6848b4f1886470a31a
#
_cell.length_a   1.000
_cell.length_b   1.000
_cell.length_c   1.000
_cell.angle_alpha   90.00
_cell.angle_beta   90.00
_cell.angle_gamma   90.00
#
_symmetry.space_group_name_H-M   'P 1'
#
loop_
_entity.id
_entity.type
_entity.pdbx_description
1 polymer ?
#
loop_
_entity_poly.entity_id
_entity_poly.type
_entity_poly.pdbx_seq_one_letter_code
_entity_poly.pdbx_strand_id
1 'polypeptide(L)'
;MGILKKKKEENKEPQYYMSSTNIRTLNYKVYYMSIVEKIIYFLLAFAVGAACGYLFYGGIGKDEFGDPTQITKILNIVIPSIVGCVTGYLFLPIRVNQIIDKRRRMIKTQFRDMLESLSTSLNSGKNVTDAFLAVQQDLSMQYDEDAFIQNELRVIISGIRNNQDIEVLLYDFGRRTGVKDIIMFASIFRISYRKGGNIKEIIKNTNDIMRDKFDIQEDIETSMTSGKSELRMMMVMPVLMIGMFK
;
A
#
# COMPACT_ATOMS: atom_id res chain seq x y z
N MET A 1 8.04 -33.05 -5.84
CA MET A 1 7.54 -31.72 -6.18
C MET A 1 6.49 -31.17 -5.19
N GLY A 2 5.67 -32.01 -4.51
CA GLY A 2 4.66 -31.60 -3.52
C GLY A 2 5.23 -31.06 -2.19
N ILE A 3 6.33 -31.60 -1.70
CA ILE A 3 6.93 -31.26 -0.40
C ILE A 3 7.56 -29.86 -0.40
N LEU A 4 8.20 -29.46 -1.52
CA LEU A 4 8.78 -28.13 -1.69
C LEU A 4 7.70 -27.02 -1.81
N LYS A 5 6.53 -27.36 -2.38
CA LYS A 5 5.38 -26.45 -2.48
C LYS A 5 4.74 -26.23 -1.11
N LYS A 6 4.61 -27.28 -0.31
CA LYS A 6 4.07 -27.23 1.06
C LYS A 6 4.98 -26.43 2.01
N LYS A 7 6.31 -26.59 1.90
CA LYS A 7 7.30 -25.84 2.70
C LYS A 7 7.38 -24.35 2.33
N LYS A 8 7.00 -23.98 1.08
CA LYS A 8 6.95 -22.58 0.61
C LYS A 8 5.64 -21.89 1.03
N GLU A 9 4.56 -22.64 1.29
CA GLU A 9 3.30 -22.14 1.83
C GLU A 9 3.35 -21.94 3.35
N GLU A 10 4.08 -22.79 4.06
CA GLU A 10 4.23 -22.74 5.52
C GLU A 10 5.00 -21.52 6.03
N ASN A 11 5.74 -20.83 5.16
CA ASN A 11 6.58 -19.66 5.51
C ASN A 11 5.99 -18.31 5.04
N LYS A 12 4.70 -18.26 4.63
CA LYS A 12 4.04 -17.02 4.26
C LYS A 12 3.35 -16.41 5.46
N GLU A 13 3.74 -15.16 5.81
CA GLU A 13 3.03 -14.42 6.85
C GLU A 13 1.54 -14.34 6.53
N PRO A 14 0.64 -14.62 7.49
CA PRO A 14 -0.80 -14.53 7.26
C PRO A 14 -1.22 -13.07 6.98
N GLN A 15 -2.24 -12.90 6.13
CA GLN A 15 -2.80 -11.58 5.83
C GLN A 15 -3.57 -11.01 7.03
N TYR A 16 -4.07 -11.86 7.91
CA TYR A 16 -4.78 -11.48 9.11
C TYR A 16 -4.25 -12.26 10.31
N TYR A 17 -4.10 -11.58 11.42
CA TYR A 17 -3.83 -12.17 12.72
C TYR A 17 -5.07 -12.09 13.61
N MET A 18 -5.16 -12.99 14.56
CA MET A 18 -6.11 -12.82 15.68
C MET A 18 -5.38 -12.08 16.78
N SER A 19 -5.95 -10.96 17.23
CA SER A 19 -5.43 -10.24 18.40
C SER A 19 -5.68 -11.01 19.67
N SER A 20 -5.01 -10.63 20.75
CA SER A 20 -5.25 -11.17 22.09
C SER A 20 -6.70 -10.97 22.57
N THR A 21 -7.46 -10.06 21.96
CA THR A 21 -8.88 -9.80 22.21
C THR A 21 -9.82 -10.51 21.23
N ASN A 22 -9.31 -11.48 20.48
CA ASN A 22 -10.06 -12.27 19.50
C ASN A 22 -10.62 -11.45 18.32
N ILE A 23 -10.09 -10.23 18.10
CA ILE A 23 -10.44 -9.38 16.96
C ILE A 23 -9.49 -9.70 15.80
N ARG A 24 -10.04 -9.86 14.60
CA ARG A 24 -9.26 -10.09 13.38
C ARG A 24 -8.53 -8.82 12.97
N THR A 25 -7.19 -8.83 12.99
CA THR A 25 -6.34 -7.69 12.68
C THR A 25 -5.61 -7.87 11.36
N LEU A 26 -5.47 -6.79 10.59
CA LEU A 26 -4.81 -6.82 9.29
C LEU A 26 -3.28 -6.78 9.43
N ASN A 27 -2.60 -7.60 8.61
CA ASN A 27 -1.17 -7.47 8.37
C ASN A 27 -0.94 -6.59 7.13
N TYR A 28 -0.45 -5.37 7.34
CA TYR A 28 -0.24 -4.40 6.26
C TYR A 28 0.98 -4.71 5.38
N LYS A 29 1.79 -5.71 5.76
CA LYS A 29 3.01 -6.08 5.02
C LYS A 29 2.72 -6.99 3.84
N VAL A 30 1.61 -7.72 3.89
CA VAL A 30 1.28 -8.73 2.88
C VAL A 30 -0.11 -8.51 2.31
N TYR A 31 -0.23 -8.84 1.03
CA TYR A 31 -1.50 -8.86 0.32
C TYR A 31 -1.54 -10.07 -0.61
N TYR A 32 -2.53 -10.92 -0.43
CA TYR A 32 -2.78 -12.05 -1.31
C TYR A 32 -4.00 -11.75 -2.19
N MET A 33 -3.73 -11.54 -3.48
CA MET A 33 -4.78 -11.34 -4.46
C MET A 33 -5.65 -12.59 -4.60
N SER A 34 -6.96 -12.38 -4.70
CA SER A 34 -7.90 -13.43 -5.11
C SER A 34 -7.58 -13.96 -6.52
N ILE A 35 -7.98 -15.20 -6.82
CA ILE A 35 -7.79 -15.78 -8.16
C ILE A 35 -8.48 -14.93 -9.23
N VAL A 36 -9.69 -14.43 -8.93
CA VAL A 36 -10.46 -13.57 -9.84
C VAL A 36 -9.72 -12.26 -10.12
N GLU A 37 -9.19 -11.60 -9.08
CA GLU A 37 -8.39 -10.38 -9.23
C GLU A 37 -7.14 -10.62 -10.09
N LYS A 38 -6.43 -11.73 -9.88
CA LYS A 38 -5.27 -12.11 -10.69
C LYS A 38 -5.61 -12.26 -12.17
N ILE A 39 -6.74 -12.92 -12.47
CA ILE A 39 -7.20 -13.13 -13.85
C ILE A 39 -7.54 -11.78 -14.49
N ILE A 40 -8.29 -10.92 -13.80
CA ILE A 40 -8.70 -9.61 -14.31
C ILE A 40 -7.47 -8.74 -14.61
N TYR A 41 -6.54 -8.60 -13.65
CA TYR A 41 -5.33 -7.79 -13.85
C TYR A 41 -4.39 -8.38 -14.90
N PHE A 42 -4.32 -9.72 -14.99
CA PHE A 42 -3.56 -10.39 -16.05
C PHE A 42 -4.15 -10.10 -17.43
N LEU A 43 -5.47 -10.23 -17.61
CA LEU A 43 -6.13 -9.96 -18.88
C LEU A 43 -6.00 -8.50 -19.32
N LEU A 44 -6.14 -7.55 -18.38
CA LEU A 44 -5.93 -6.13 -18.67
C LEU A 44 -4.49 -5.84 -19.12
N ALA A 45 -3.52 -6.35 -18.39
CA ALA A 45 -2.11 -6.18 -18.74
C ALA A 45 -1.73 -6.91 -20.03
N PHE A 46 -2.30 -8.10 -20.28
CA PHE A 46 -2.15 -8.83 -21.52
C PHE A 46 -2.70 -8.04 -22.70
N ALA A 47 -3.90 -7.48 -22.59
CA ALA A 47 -4.50 -6.69 -23.68
C ALA A 47 -3.65 -5.46 -24.04
N VAL A 48 -3.14 -4.74 -23.03
CA VAL A 48 -2.25 -3.59 -23.26
C VAL A 48 -0.91 -4.04 -23.89
N GLY A 49 -0.30 -5.10 -23.37
CA GLY A 49 0.95 -5.63 -23.88
C GLY A 49 0.82 -6.17 -25.32
N ALA A 50 -0.28 -6.86 -25.61
CA ALA A 50 -0.57 -7.36 -26.96
C ALA A 50 -0.83 -6.21 -27.94
N ALA A 51 -1.57 -5.16 -27.53
CA ALA A 51 -1.77 -3.97 -28.35
C ALA A 51 -0.45 -3.26 -28.67
N CYS A 52 0.42 -3.06 -27.67
CA CYS A 52 1.75 -2.52 -27.90
C CYS A 52 2.59 -3.42 -28.82
N GLY A 53 2.58 -4.73 -28.59
CA GLY A 53 3.29 -5.68 -29.45
C GLY A 53 2.82 -5.62 -30.90
N TYR A 54 1.52 -5.51 -31.13
CA TYR A 54 0.95 -5.34 -32.48
C TYR A 54 1.32 -3.99 -33.10
N LEU A 55 1.30 -2.89 -32.35
CA LEU A 55 1.67 -1.56 -32.83
C LEU A 55 3.13 -1.51 -33.29
N PHE A 56 4.05 -2.10 -32.54
CA PHE A 56 5.47 -2.04 -32.88
C PHE A 56 5.90 -3.07 -33.93
N TYR A 57 5.35 -4.28 -33.91
CA TYR A 57 5.79 -5.40 -34.72
C TYR A 57 4.76 -5.88 -35.73
N GLY A 58 3.53 -5.38 -35.72
CA GLY A 58 2.52 -5.74 -36.70
C GLY A 58 2.90 -5.29 -38.10
N GLY A 59 2.83 -6.21 -39.04
CA GLY A 59 3.16 -5.96 -40.44
C GLY A 59 4.60 -6.28 -40.85
N ILE A 60 5.41 -6.90 -39.97
CA ILE A 60 6.72 -7.45 -40.33
C ILE A 60 6.53 -8.63 -41.27
N GLY A 61 7.29 -8.68 -42.37
CA GLY A 61 7.27 -9.78 -43.37
C GLY A 61 6.19 -9.61 -44.46
N LYS A 62 5.75 -8.36 -44.73
CA LYS A 62 4.98 -8.06 -45.96
C LYS A 62 5.84 -8.28 -47.21
N ASP A 63 5.18 -8.72 -48.26
CA ASP A 63 5.81 -8.93 -49.56
C ASP A 63 6.15 -7.60 -50.26
N GLU A 64 6.93 -7.61 -51.34
CA GLU A 64 7.29 -6.42 -52.12
C GLU A 64 6.09 -5.61 -52.62
N PHE A 65 4.90 -6.23 -52.71
CA PHE A 65 3.63 -5.59 -53.06
C PHE A 65 2.82 -5.11 -51.84
N GLY A 66 3.33 -5.29 -50.61
CA GLY A 66 2.65 -4.86 -49.38
C GLY A 66 1.57 -5.85 -48.85
N ASP A 67 1.41 -7.01 -49.50
CA ASP A 67 0.42 -8.00 -49.12
C ASP A 67 0.89 -8.87 -47.92
N PRO A 68 0.01 -9.23 -47.00
CA PRO A 68 0.35 -10.01 -45.82
C PRO A 68 0.58 -11.47 -46.18
N THR A 69 1.83 -11.91 -46.17
CA THR A 69 2.24 -13.30 -46.38
C THR A 69 1.72 -14.20 -45.23
N GLN A 70 1.64 -15.51 -45.43
CA GLN A 70 1.28 -16.49 -44.38
C GLN A 70 2.14 -16.31 -43.12
N ILE A 71 3.43 -16.02 -43.27
CA ILE A 71 4.39 -15.76 -42.21
C ILE A 71 3.99 -14.47 -41.44
N THR A 72 3.60 -13.42 -42.15
CA THR A 72 3.12 -12.15 -41.52
C THR A 72 1.90 -12.37 -40.60
N LYS A 73 0.94 -13.21 -41.05
CA LYS A 73 -0.24 -13.53 -40.26
C LYS A 73 0.09 -14.27 -38.97
N ILE A 74 1.03 -15.23 -39.05
CA ILE A 74 1.50 -15.97 -37.85
C ILE A 74 2.27 -15.05 -36.92
N LEU A 75 3.17 -14.22 -37.40
CA LEU A 75 3.96 -13.28 -36.61
C LEU A 75 3.08 -12.23 -35.92
N ASN A 76 2.05 -11.73 -36.58
CA ASN A 76 1.10 -10.78 -36.07
C ASN A 76 0.23 -11.32 -34.89
N ILE A 77 0.15 -12.64 -34.72
CA ILE A 77 -0.51 -13.29 -33.61
C ILE A 77 0.49 -13.69 -32.52
N VAL A 78 1.63 -14.28 -32.92
CA VAL A 78 2.61 -14.86 -32.00
C VAL A 78 3.32 -13.76 -31.19
N ILE A 79 3.83 -12.72 -31.88
CA ILE A 79 4.59 -11.66 -31.22
C ILE A 79 3.74 -10.91 -30.18
N PRO A 80 2.54 -10.38 -30.52
CA PRO A 80 1.68 -9.73 -29.52
C PRO A 80 1.29 -10.65 -28.38
N SER A 81 1.05 -11.95 -28.65
CA SER A 81 0.70 -12.91 -27.59
C SER A 81 1.85 -13.13 -26.62
N ILE A 82 3.09 -13.25 -27.10
CA ILE A 82 4.27 -13.39 -26.25
C ILE A 82 4.47 -12.12 -25.40
N VAL A 83 4.44 -10.94 -26.04
CA VAL A 83 4.57 -9.65 -25.32
C VAL A 83 3.46 -9.48 -24.29
N GLY A 84 2.21 -9.80 -24.62
CA GLY A 84 1.08 -9.76 -23.72
C GLY A 84 1.26 -10.70 -22.51
N CYS A 85 1.70 -11.95 -22.73
CA CYS A 85 1.97 -12.90 -21.65
C CYS A 85 3.08 -12.43 -20.71
N VAL A 86 4.18 -11.91 -21.24
CA VAL A 86 5.30 -11.39 -20.46
C VAL A 86 4.83 -10.18 -19.63
N THR A 87 4.13 -9.23 -20.26
CA THR A 87 3.59 -8.04 -19.58
C THR A 87 2.60 -8.42 -18.48
N GLY A 88 1.67 -9.35 -18.75
CA GLY A 88 0.70 -9.85 -17.77
C GLY A 88 1.38 -10.50 -16.56
N TYR A 89 2.41 -11.31 -16.79
CA TYR A 89 3.15 -11.96 -15.71
C TYR A 89 3.92 -10.97 -14.83
N LEU A 90 4.61 -10.00 -15.43
CA LEU A 90 5.39 -8.98 -14.72
C LEU A 90 4.50 -7.96 -13.98
N PHE A 91 3.30 -7.70 -14.48
CA PHE A 91 2.38 -6.73 -13.88
C PHE A 91 1.82 -7.17 -12.53
N LEU A 92 1.58 -8.47 -12.31
CA LEU A 92 0.97 -8.98 -11.08
C LEU A 92 1.75 -8.63 -9.80
N PRO A 93 3.07 -8.88 -9.69
CA PRO A 93 3.82 -8.50 -8.49
C PRO A 93 3.91 -7.00 -8.29
N ILE A 94 3.97 -6.21 -9.37
CA ILE A 94 3.96 -4.75 -9.29
C ILE A 94 2.65 -4.26 -8.67
N ARG A 95 1.52 -4.83 -9.07
CA ARG A 95 0.20 -4.47 -8.55
C ARG A 95 0.04 -4.82 -7.07
N VAL A 96 0.53 -5.98 -6.64
CA VAL A 96 0.54 -6.38 -5.22
C VAL A 96 1.30 -5.35 -4.39
N ASN A 97 2.50 -4.97 -4.82
CA ASN A 97 3.32 -3.98 -4.11
C ASN A 97 2.63 -2.61 -4.04
N GLN A 98 1.99 -2.17 -5.14
CA GLN A 98 1.23 -0.92 -5.16
C GLN A 98 0.09 -0.91 -4.14
N ILE A 99 -0.62 -2.03 -3.97
CA ILE A 99 -1.71 -2.16 -2.99
C ILE A 99 -1.15 -2.11 -1.56
N ILE A 100 -0.05 -2.81 -1.29
CA ILE A 100 0.64 -2.78 0.01
C ILE A 100 1.10 -1.36 0.34
N ASP A 101 1.75 -0.68 -0.60
CA ASP A 101 2.25 0.68 -0.41
C ASP A 101 1.12 1.69 -0.23
N LYS A 102 -0.01 1.52 -0.94
CA LYS A 102 -1.22 2.33 -0.74
C LYS A 102 -1.77 2.15 0.68
N ARG A 103 -1.91 0.90 1.15
CA ARG A 103 -2.38 0.61 2.52
C ARG A 103 -1.47 1.23 3.58
N ARG A 104 -0.15 1.10 3.41
CA ARG A 104 0.84 1.68 4.34
C ARG A 104 0.81 3.21 4.34
N ARG A 105 0.63 3.83 3.19
CA ARG A 105 0.45 5.29 3.10
C ARG A 105 -0.82 5.74 3.80
N MET A 106 -1.94 5.08 3.56
CA MET A 106 -3.21 5.40 4.20
C MET A 106 -3.12 5.28 5.73
N ILE A 107 -2.61 4.16 6.25
CA ILE A 107 -2.49 4.01 7.71
C ILE A 107 -1.47 4.99 8.31
N LYS A 108 -0.43 5.38 7.58
CA LYS A 108 0.53 6.40 8.01
C LYS A 108 -0.14 7.77 8.17
N THR A 109 -0.96 8.19 7.21
CA THR A 109 -1.73 9.44 7.28
C THR A 109 -2.72 9.41 8.43
N GLN A 110 -3.52 8.37 8.52
CA GLN A 110 -4.51 8.18 9.58
C GLN A 110 -3.86 8.10 10.98
N PHE A 111 -2.65 7.55 11.07
CA PHE A 111 -1.87 7.52 12.31
C PHE A 111 -1.40 8.92 12.74
N ARG A 112 -1.01 9.80 11.80
CA ARG A 112 -0.70 11.20 12.11
C ARG A 112 -1.92 11.89 12.74
N ASP A 113 -3.09 11.73 12.14
CA ASP A 113 -4.32 12.36 12.63
C ASP A 113 -4.73 11.79 14.00
N MET A 114 -4.47 10.50 14.23
CA MET A 114 -4.59 9.88 15.56
C MET A 114 -3.65 10.53 16.60
N LEU A 115 -2.38 10.78 16.24
CA LEU A 115 -1.43 11.42 17.14
C LEU A 115 -1.81 12.87 17.44
N GLU A 116 -2.36 13.60 16.47
CA GLU A 116 -2.83 14.98 16.66
C GLU A 116 -4.00 15.03 17.64
N SER A 117 -5.02 14.20 17.45
CA SER A 117 -6.15 14.08 18.38
C SER A 117 -5.70 13.61 19.77
N LEU A 118 -4.77 12.64 19.81
CA LEU A 118 -4.21 12.12 21.07
C LEU A 118 -3.43 13.20 21.82
N SER A 119 -2.61 14.00 21.13
CA SER A 119 -1.88 15.13 21.69
C SER A 119 -2.84 16.16 22.29
N THR A 120 -3.89 16.52 21.56
CA THR A 120 -4.93 17.44 22.00
C THR A 120 -5.66 16.92 23.25
N SER A 121 -6.05 15.66 23.25
CA SER A 121 -6.73 15.01 24.38
C SER A 121 -5.87 14.97 25.65
N LEU A 122 -4.57 14.68 25.52
CA LEU A 122 -3.62 14.70 26.64
C LEU A 122 -3.33 16.11 27.13
N ASN A 123 -3.31 17.10 26.23
CA ASN A 123 -3.13 18.52 26.58
C ASN A 123 -4.33 19.06 27.37
N SER A 124 -5.53 18.54 27.13
CA SER A 124 -6.73 18.86 27.93
C SER A 124 -6.77 18.18 29.32
N GLY A 125 -5.73 17.44 29.70
CA GLY A 125 -5.60 16.82 31.03
C GLY A 125 -6.18 15.42 31.15
N LYS A 126 -6.62 14.80 30.04
CA LYS A 126 -7.07 13.40 30.05
C LYS A 126 -5.89 12.47 30.34
N ASN A 127 -6.14 11.38 31.06
CA ASN A 127 -5.15 10.29 31.14
C ASN A 127 -5.04 9.54 29.80
N VAL A 128 -4.01 8.70 29.66
CA VAL A 128 -3.71 8.02 28.39
C VAL A 128 -4.89 7.16 27.90
N THR A 129 -5.53 6.42 28.81
CA THR A 129 -6.68 5.55 28.48
C THR A 129 -7.87 6.36 27.97
N ASP A 130 -8.25 7.41 28.71
CA ASP A 130 -9.37 8.29 28.34
C ASP A 130 -9.06 9.07 27.05
N ALA A 131 -7.79 9.41 26.81
CA ALA A 131 -7.36 10.05 25.59
C ALA A 131 -7.57 9.13 24.37
N PHE A 132 -7.26 7.82 24.45
CA PHE A 132 -7.54 6.88 23.35
C PHE A 132 -9.04 6.70 23.07
N LEU A 133 -9.88 6.73 24.12
CA LEU A 133 -11.34 6.70 23.95
C LEU A 133 -11.86 7.96 23.24
N ALA A 134 -11.34 9.14 23.61
CA ALA A 134 -11.69 10.39 22.96
C ALA A 134 -11.25 10.41 21.48
N VAL A 135 -10.03 9.95 21.20
CA VAL A 135 -9.49 9.84 19.84
C VAL A 135 -10.38 8.97 18.95
N GLN A 136 -10.90 7.86 19.46
CA GLN A 136 -11.83 7.03 18.68
C GLN A 136 -13.08 7.81 18.28
N GLN A 137 -13.64 8.61 19.18
CA GLN A 137 -14.81 9.45 18.88
C GLN A 137 -14.48 10.54 17.87
N ASP A 138 -13.37 11.25 18.04
CA ASP A 138 -12.93 12.30 17.12
C ASP A 138 -12.71 11.76 15.71
N LEU A 139 -11.97 10.65 15.58
CA LEU A 139 -11.68 10.06 14.29
C LEU A 139 -12.91 9.38 13.66
N SER A 140 -13.93 9.01 14.43
CA SER A 140 -15.19 8.49 13.86
C SER A 140 -16.00 9.56 13.12
N MET A 141 -15.75 10.84 13.39
CA MET A 141 -16.34 11.96 12.65
C MET A 141 -15.59 12.26 11.35
N GLN A 142 -14.32 11.84 11.27
CA GLN A 142 -13.43 12.13 10.14
C GLN A 142 -13.27 10.95 9.17
N TYR A 143 -13.36 9.73 9.67
CA TYR A 143 -13.11 8.49 8.95
C TYR A 143 -14.28 7.52 9.08
N ASP A 144 -14.57 6.81 7.98
CA ASP A 144 -15.57 5.74 7.96
C ASP A 144 -15.19 4.60 8.93
N GLU A 145 -16.18 3.82 9.35
CA GLU A 145 -15.99 2.69 10.28
C GLU A 145 -14.99 1.63 9.77
N ASP A 146 -14.88 1.48 8.44
CA ASP A 146 -13.97 0.54 7.79
C ASP A 146 -12.53 1.08 7.63
N ALA A 147 -12.28 2.32 8.03
CA ALA A 147 -10.94 2.91 7.95
C ALA A 147 -9.94 2.10 8.79
N PHE A 148 -8.71 2.02 8.31
CA PHE A 148 -7.67 1.22 8.97
C PHE A 148 -7.45 1.65 10.42
N ILE A 149 -7.41 2.96 10.67
CA ILE A 149 -7.19 3.48 12.02
C ILE A 149 -8.37 3.18 12.97
N GLN A 150 -9.61 3.18 12.47
CA GLN A 150 -10.79 2.83 13.28
C GLN A 150 -10.72 1.36 13.73
N ASN A 151 -10.32 0.48 12.82
CA ASN A 151 -10.12 -0.94 13.15
C ASN A 151 -9.01 -1.13 14.18
N GLU A 152 -7.88 -0.41 14.06
CA GLU A 152 -6.78 -0.49 15.01
C GLU A 152 -7.14 0.11 16.37
N LEU A 153 -7.82 1.26 16.41
CA LEU A 153 -8.32 1.85 17.66
C LEU A 153 -9.30 0.93 18.38
N ARG A 154 -10.18 0.25 17.63
CA ARG A 154 -11.10 -0.75 18.19
C ARG A 154 -10.35 -1.88 18.89
N VAL A 155 -9.26 -2.35 18.29
CA VAL A 155 -8.40 -3.39 18.89
C VAL A 155 -7.70 -2.87 20.14
N ILE A 156 -7.09 -1.66 20.07
CA ILE A 156 -6.39 -1.04 21.21
C ILE A 156 -7.35 -0.82 22.36
N ILE A 157 -8.51 -0.23 22.12
CA ILE A 157 -9.51 0.07 23.17
C ILE A 157 -10.09 -1.22 23.76
N SER A 158 -10.35 -2.23 22.92
CA SER A 158 -10.78 -3.54 23.43
C SER A 158 -9.71 -4.18 24.33
N GLY A 159 -8.43 -4.05 23.95
CA GLY A 159 -7.33 -4.51 24.78
C GLY A 159 -7.24 -3.79 26.12
N ILE A 160 -7.36 -2.45 26.11
CA ILE A 160 -7.38 -1.63 27.32
C ILE A 160 -8.54 -2.05 28.25
N ARG A 161 -9.73 -2.23 27.70
CA ARG A 161 -10.91 -2.70 28.48
C ARG A 161 -10.72 -4.09 29.08
N ASN A 162 -9.90 -4.92 28.46
CA ASN A 162 -9.50 -6.25 28.93
C ASN A 162 -8.24 -6.22 29.82
N ASN A 163 -7.87 -5.05 30.37
CA ASN A 163 -6.70 -4.84 31.23
C ASN A 163 -5.36 -5.26 30.57
N GLN A 164 -5.26 -5.14 29.26
CA GLN A 164 -3.99 -5.36 28.57
C GLN A 164 -3.15 -4.08 28.59
N ASP A 165 -1.84 -4.25 28.65
CA ASP A 165 -0.90 -3.13 28.67
C ASP A 165 -0.93 -2.38 27.33
N ILE A 166 -1.20 -1.11 27.36
CA ILE A 166 -1.34 -0.24 26.20
C ILE A 166 -0.07 -0.22 25.33
N GLU A 167 1.10 -0.28 25.96
CA GLU A 167 2.37 -0.29 25.25
C GLU A 167 2.58 -1.57 24.45
N VAL A 168 1.98 -2.70 24.87
CA VAL A 168 2.02 -3.97 24.13
C VAL A 168 1.11 -3.88 22.91
N LEU A 169 -0.09 -3.32 23.06
CA LEU A 169 -1.06 -3.14 21.98
C LEU A 169 -0.51 -2.21 20.89
N LEU A 170 0.09 -1.09 21.27
CA LEU A 170 0.72 -0.14 20.35
C LEU A 170 1.93 -0.76 19.65
N TYR A 171 2.72 -1.55 20.35
CA TYR A 171 3.88 -2.23 19.77
C TYR A 171 3.44 -3.29 18.73
N ASP A 172 2.39 -4.06 19.03
CA ASP A 172 1.82 -5.01 18.06
C ASP A 172 1.27 -4.30 16.82
N PHE A 173 0.55 -3.19 17.01
CA PHE A 173 0.09 -2.34 15.93
C PHE A 173 1.26 -1.88 15.04
N GLY A 174 2.31 -1.29 15.63
CA GLY A 174 3.50 -0.85 14.90
C GLY A 174 4.13 -1.99 14.08
N ARG A 175 4.29 -3.16 14.70
CA ARG A 175 4.88 -4.35 14.05
C ARG A 175 4.06 -4.83 12.86
N ARG A 176 2.72 -4.82 12.92
CA ARG A 176 1.81 -5.25 11.85
C ARG A 176 1.76 -4.28 10.69
N THR A 177 1.88 -2.98 10.94
CA THR A 177 1.89 -1.97 9.87
C THR A 177 3.15 -2.04 9.01
N GLY A 178 4.29 -2.35 9.61
CA GLY A 178 5.60 -2.28 8.94
C GLY A 178 6.01 -0.85 8.54
N VAL A 179 5.30 0.18 9.02
CA VAL A 179 5.64 1.60 8.82
C VAL A 179 6.65 2.00 9.87
N LYS A 180 7.83 2.45 9.43
CA LYS A 180 8.96 2.75 10.32
C LYS A 180 8.62 3.79 11.39
N ASP A 181 7.86 4.82 11.03
CA ASP A 181 7.46 5.89 11.96
C ASP A 181 6.57 5.35 13.09
N ILE A 182 5.61 4.47 12.77
CA ILE A 182 4.72 3.84 13.75
C ILE A 182 5.49 2.87 14.65
N ILE A 183 6.41 2.08 14.09
CA ILE A 183 7.27 1.16 14.87
C ILE A 183 8.14 1.95 15.85
N MET A 184 8.74 3.05 15.39
CA MET A 184 9.59 3.90 16.21
C MET A 184 8.79 4.53 17.36
N PHE A 185 7.62 5.12 17.07
CA PHE A 185 6.71 5.64 18.07
C PHE A 185 6.35 4.58 19.12
N ALA A 186 5.88 3.41 18.68
CA ALA A 186 5.47 2.35 19.58
C ALA A 186 6.63 1.86 20.47
N SER A 187 7.86 1.84 19.95
CA SER A 187 9.05 1.46 20.71
C SER A 187 9.42 2.50 21.78
N ILE A 188 9.40 3.78 21.40
CA ILE A 188 9.68 4.89 22.34
C ILE A 188 8.59 4.96 23.41
N PHE A 189 7.31 4.87 22.99
CA PHE A 189 6.16 4.85 23.91
C PHE A 189 6.31 3.73 24.94
N ARG A 190 6.63 2.50 24.50
CA ARG A 190 6.80 1.34 25.39
C ARG A 190 7.88 1.57 26.44
N ILE A 191 9.03 2.09 26.03
CA ILE A 191 10.15 2.35 26.97
C ILE A 191 9.77 3.41 27.99
N SER A 192 9.15 4.50 27.55
CA SER A 192 8.83 5.64 28.40
C SER A 192 7.63 5.36 29.30
N TYR A 193 6.65 4.64 28.83
CA TYR A 193 5.49 4.26 29.63
C TYR A 193 5.91 3.40 30.83
N ARG A 194 6.79 2.43 30.60
CA ARG A 194 7.34 1.57 31.70
C ARG A 194 8.26 2.31 32.68
N LYS A 195 8.96 3.33 32.20
CA LYS A 195 9.90 4.10 33.04
C LYS A 195 9.23 5.31 33.72
N GLY A 196 7.93 5.51 33.57
CA GLY A 196 7.23 6.68 34.08
C GLY A 196 7.60 7.99 33.38
N GLY A 197 8.02 7.91 32.11
CA GLY A 197 8.40 9.06 31.30
C GLY A 197 7.21 9.94 30.91
N ASN A 198 7.51 11.14 30.40
CA ASN A 198 6.51 12.09 29.95
C ASN A 198 5.88 11.67 28.61
N ILE A 199 4.80 10.88 28.68
CA ILE A 199 4.08 10.36 27.49
C ILE A 199 3.50 11.50 26.64
N LYS A 200 3.02 12.58 27.26
CA LYS A 200 2.51 13.76 26.57
C LYS A 200 3.56 14.39 25.65
N GLU A 201 4.77 14.55 26.15
CA GLU A 201 5.89 15.09 25.37
C GLU A 201 6.28 14.19 24.21
N ILE A 202 6.30 12.87 24.42
CA ILE A 202 6.62 11.90 23.36
C ILE A 202 5.60 11.95 22.23
N ILE A 203 4.31 11.99 22.58
CA ILE A 203 3.24 12.05 21.59
C ILE A 203 3.32 13.36 20.83
N LYS A 204 3.52 14.49 21.52
CA LYS A 204 3.70 15.80 20.91
C LYS A 204 4.89 15.81 19.94
N ASN A 205 6.06 15.42 20.40
CA ASN A 205 7.28 15.42 19.57
C ASN A 205 7.15 14.49 18.36
N THR A 206 6.47 13.34 18.52
CA THR A 206 6.23 12.44 17.39
C THR A 206 5.28 13.05 16.38
N ASN A 207 4.21 13.72 16.87
CA ASN A 207 3.27 14.41 15.99
C ASN A 207 3.97 15.52 15.19
N ASP A 208 4.80 16.33 15.84
CA ASP A 208 5.55 17.41 15.19
C ASP A 208 6.49 16.86 14.11
N ILE A 209 7.26 15.81 14.42
CA ILE A 209 8.13 15.14 13.45
C ILE A 209 7.33 14.55 12.28
N MET A 210 6.17 13.96 12.55
CA MET A 210 5.32 13.42 11.48
C MET A 210 4.78 14.52 10.57
N ARG A 211 4.35 15.65 11.14
CA ARG A 211 3.88 16.83 10.41
C ARG A 211 4.97 17.36 9.48
N ASP A 212 6.15 17.63 10.00
CA ASP A 212 7.30 18.11 9.21
C ASP A 212 7.63 17.16 8.04
N LYS A 213 7.59 15.85 8.29
CA LYS A 213 7.82 14.86 7.22
C LYS A 213 6.75 14.88 6.13
N PHE A 214 5.49 15.13 6.48
CA PHE A 214 4.41 15.24 5.50
C PHE A 214 4.55 16.52 4.68
N ASP A 215 4.85 17.64 5.30
CA ASP A 215 5.03 18.94 4.64
C ASP A 215 6.17 18.86 3.62
N ILE A 216 7.32 18.31 4.01
CA ILE A 216 8.45 18.07 3.10
C ILE A 216 8.07 17.13 1.95
N GLN A 217 7.31 16.08 2.21
CA GLN A 217 6.89 15.14 1.16
C GLN A 217 5.92 15.80 0.17
N GLU A 218 5.01 16.64 0.63
CA GLU A 218 4.08 17.41 -0.20
C GLU A 218 4.82 18.42 -1.07
N ASP A 219 5.80 19.14 -0.52
CA ASP A 219 6.66 20.07 -1.26
C ASP A 219 7.43 19.33 -2.37
N ILE A 220 7.98 18.18 -2.10
CA ILE A 220 8.67 17.34 -3.09
C ILE A 220 7.70 16.90 -4.20
N GLU A 221 6.52 16.39 -3.83
CA GLU A 221 5.52 15.93 -4.81
C GLU A 221 5.04 17.08 -5.70
N THR A 222 4.83 18.27 -5.13
CA THR A 222 4.41 19.47 -5.86
C THR A 222 5.51 19.93 -6.81
N SER A 223 6.75 20.00 -6.34
CA SER A 223 7.91 20.41 -7.16
C SER A 223 8.18 19.43 -8.30
N MET A 224 7.90 18.14 -8.11
CA MET A 224 8.11 17.10 -9.13
C MET A 224 6.91 16.95 -10.08
N THR A 225 5.76 17.53 -9.82
CA THR A 225 4.54 17.29 -10.62
C THR A 225 4.67 17.83 -12.04
N SER A 226 5.31 18.98 -12.22
CA SER A 226 5.61 19.54 -13.55
C SER A 226 6.52 18.61 -14.37
N GLY A 227 7.62 18.14 -13.79
CA GLY A 227 8.53 17.21 -14.45
C GLY A 227 7.92 15.84 -14.77
N LYS A 228 7.04 15.32 -13.90
CA LYS A 228 6.34 14.05 -14.15
C LYS A 228 5.35 14.13 -15.32
N SER A 229 4.69 15.28 -15.52
CA SER A 229 3.77 15.46 -16.66
C SER A 229 4.54 15.53 -17.99
N GLU A 230 5.68 16.21 -17.99
CA GLU A 230 6.57 16.33 -19.14
C GLU A 230 7.17 14.98 -19.55
N LEU A 231 7.69 14.22 -18.59
CA LEU A 231 8.18 12.85 -18.83
C LEU A 231 7.08 11.93 -19.36
N ARG A 232 5.83 12.07 -18.86
CA ARG A 232 4.70 11.28 -19.34
C ARG A 232 4.35 11.61 -20.79
N MET A 233 4.35 12.89 -21.15
CA MET A 233 4.18 13.33 -22.55
C MET A 233 5.28 12.80 -23.45
N MET A 234 6.55 12.87 -23.02
CA MET A 234 7.69 12.33 -23.77
C MET A 234 7.59 10.83 -24.01
N MET A 235 7.05 10.04 -23.06
CA MET A 235 6.86 8.59 -23.24
C MET A 235 5.67 8.25 -24.13
N VAL A 236 4.60 9.06 -24.15
CA VAL A 236 3.40 8.79 -24.94
C VAL A 236 3.55 9.22 -26.39
N MET A 237 4.30 10.31 -26.66
CA MET A 237 4.48 10.86 -28.00
C MET A 237 4.99 9.86 -29.05
N PRO A 238 6.07 9.06 -28.80
CA PRO A 238 6.54 8.09 -29.79
C PRO A 238 5.50 7.00 -30.12
N VAL A 239 4.72 6.59 -29.11
CA VAL A 239 3.66 5.58 -29.31
C VAL A 239 2.54 6.11 -30.20
N LEU A 240 2.15 7.38 -29.97
CA LEU A 240 1.14 8.05 -30.81
C LEU A 240 1.65 8.28 -32.24
N MET A 241 2.92 8.68 -32.41
CA MET A 241 3.51 8.85 -33.75
C MET A 241 3.51 7.53 -34.52
N ILE A 242 3.97 6.43 -33.92
CA ILE A 242 3.98 5.11 -34.60
C ILE A 242 2.55 4.68 -34.95
N GLY A 243 1.57 4.93 -34.06
CA GLY A 243 0.17 4.60 -34.32
C GLY A 243 -0.47 5.42 -35.45
N MET A 244 0.03 6.64 -35.69
CA MET A 244 -0.51 7.56 -36.70
C MET A 244 0.09 7.33 -38.09
N PHE A 245 1.35 6.85 -38.16
CA PHE A 245 2.08 6.60 -39.43
C PHE A 245 2.00 5.14 -39.92
N LYS A 246 1.22 4.28 -39.28
CA LYS A 246 1.05 2.89 -39.65
C LYS A 246 -0.30 2.62 -40.32
#